data_0db97016e2c16fdb41b94cc856834c51
#
_entry.id   0db97016e2c16fdb41b94cc856834c51
#
_cell.length_a   1.000
_cell.length_b   1.000
_cell.length_c   1.000
_cell.angle_alpha   90.00
_cell.angle_beta   90.00
_cell.angle_gamma   90.00
#
_symmetry.space_group_name_H-M   'P 1'
#
loop_
_entity.id
_entity.type
_entity.pdbx_description
1 polymer ?
#
loop_
_entity_poly.entity_id
_entity_poly.type
_entity_poly.pdbx_seq_one_letter_code
_entity_poly.pdbx_strand_id
1 'polypeptide(L)'
;MAFDTETYLIEPGNLAPKLVCLSYFEESDQGLLLAEDGVAWLRTQLKDPSVVLVGHNIAFDFGVAVAYSPGLLPLVFRAYEEGRVRDTMVRDKLLLLAQGRLSYDFKNGNRKTKFSLAEGVRRRFSIDLSSDKEGEDAWRLRYSELDGIPLKEWPQEAVAYAMDDARWTWKLHEHQAQPFSSEGKVYAGPTGVTNEVEQVRAAWSLHHMSLWGIRTDPLAVQELEDILRPKVEEMQSKLLSEGLMRKKIVKGQPTFSKNLAAIRERVEKAYSAQDRDPPRTDKGSVSTSRQTLVESGDPLLMELGAETNAEKLLTTFLPVLQQGTEVPLNPGYDVLKESGRTSSFKPNIQQLPRSGGVRECFVPRPGNAFIAADYSTVELCCLAQVCLDLFGYSRMADAINEDNDLHLAMAAYLLGITYHEAMMRRMVDDPEIARFRQLSKCVNFGLPGGLGAETFTRFAKATYGVEVTIDEATSLKEQWVAKWPEMKDFFRYVGGLSSFGNDFTVVHHRSERQRGGTSFTAGCNTLFQGLAADGAKEALWRIAKECYCDPESPLFGSRPVAFIHDEVLIESPIGKIHEVAQRLCEVMVDSMRVYTPDVAISVEAAAMLRWYKGASPKWEDERLVLWEPDS
;
A
#
# COMPACT_ATOMS: atom_id res chain seq x y z
N MET A 1 -25.58 -9.76 -12.90
CA MET A 1 -25.01 -10.70 -13.89
C MET A 1 -23.53 -10.85 -13.63
N ALA A 2 -23.03 -12.07 -13.41
CA ALA A 2 -21.60 -12.33 -13.26
C ALA A 2 -20.95 -12.60 -14.63
N PHE A 3 -19.66 -12.27 -14.77
CA PHE A 3 -18.87 -12.64 -15.93
C PHE A 3 -17.41 -12.91 -15.54
N ASP A 4 -16.73 -13.67 -16.38
CA ASP A 4 -15.33 -14.04 -16.25
C ASP A 4 -14.68 -14.11 -17.63
N THR A 5 -13.36 -13.92 -17.72
CA THR A 5 -12.61 -13.91 -18.97
C THR A 5 -11.49 -14.94 -18.96
N GLU A 6 -11.38 -15.69 -20.08
CA GLU A 6 -10.27 -16.60 -20.30
C GLU A 6 -9.31 -16.04 -21.35
N THR A 7 -8.03 -16.15 -21.07
CA THR A 7 -6.98 -15.42 -21.78
C THR A 7 -5.76 -16.29 -22.09
N TYR A 8 -4.84 -15.73 -22.85
CA TYR A 8 -3.45 -16.19 -22.86
C TYR A 8 -2.84 -16.04 -21.46
N LEU A 9 -1.66 -16.63 -21.24
CA LEU A 9 -0.96 -16.48 -19.97
C LEU A 9 -0.46 -15.05 -19.76
N ILE A 10 -0.48 -14.62 -18.52
CA ILE A 10 0.14 -13.36 -18.10
C ILE A 10 1.65 -13.50 -18.22
N GLU A 11 2.30 -12.53 -18.87
CA GLU A 11 3.74 -12.43 -19.04
C GLU A 11 4.28 -11.17 -18.37
N PRO A 12 5.58 -11.13 -18.00
CA PRO A 12 6.21 -9.92 -17.53
C PRO A 12 6.02 -8.75 -18.50
N GLY A 13 5.58 -7.61 -18.01
CA GLY A 13 5.28 -6.42 -18.82
C GLY A 13 3.90 -6.44 -19.50
N ASN A 14 3.14 -7.53 -19.42
CA ASN A 14 1.80 -7.64 -20.01
C ASN A 14 0.82 -8.32 -19.02
N LEU A 15 0.09 -7.51 -18.27
CA LEU A 15 -0.95 -7.96 -17.32
C LEU A 15 -2.35 -8.05 -17.94
N ALA A 16 -2.54 -7.62 -19.18
CA ALA A 16 -3.79 -7.76 -19.94
C ALA A 16 -3.53 -8.60 -21.20
N PRO A 17 -3.35 -9.92 -21.05
CA PRO A 17 -3.06 -10.80 -22.18
C PRO A 17 -4.25 -10.90 -23.13
N LYS A 18 -4.01 -11.47 -24.30
CA LYS A 18 -5.04 -11.62 -25.34
C LYS A 18 -6.26 -12.38 -24.83
N LEU A 19 -7.43 -11.78 -24.98
CA LEU A 19 -8.72 -12.40 -24.66
C LEU A 19 -9.03 -13.54 -25.63
N VAL A 20 -9.50 -14.66 -25.12
CA VAL A 20 -9.95 -15.83 -25.92
C VAL A 20 -11.47 -15.97 -25.86
N CYS A 21 -12.05 -15.96 -24.66
CA CYS A 21 -13.49 -16.01 -24.49
C CYS A 21 -13.95 -15.27 -23.25
N LEU A 22 -15.25 -15.02 -23.16
CA LEU A 22 -15.95 -14.47 -22.02
C LEU A 22 -17.13 -15.38 -21.68
N SER A 23 -17.24 -15.78 -20.43
CA SER A 23 -18.42 -16.46 -19.89
C SER A 23 -19.27 -15.51 -19.07
N TYR A 24 -20.59 -15.71 -19.04
CA TYR A 24 -21.50 -14.96 -18.18
C TYR A 24 -22.56 -15.87 -17.57
N PHE A 25 -23.05 -15.47 -16.42
CA PHE A 25 -24.05 -16.22 -15.68
C PHE A 25 -24.99 -15.30 -14.88
N GLU A 26 -26.28 -15.58 -15.00
CA GLU A 26 -27.37 -15.15 -14.16
C GLU A 26 -28.36 -16.31 -14.07
N GLU A 27 -29.25 -16.37 -13.05
CA GLU A 27 -30.16 -17.52 -12.91
C GLU A 27 -31.01 -17.82 -14.14
N SER A 28 -31.38 -16.78 -14.91
CA SER A 28 -32.25 -16.89 -16.09
C SER A 28 -31.50 -16.96 -17.42
N ASP A 29 -30.18 -16.64 -17.44
CA ASP A 29 -29.38 -16.54 -18.65
C ASP A 29 -27.90 -16.84 -18.39
N GLN A 30 -27.29 -17.60 -19.28
CA GLN A 30 -25.87 -17.92 -19.21
C GLN A 30 -25.30 -18.22 -20.60
N GLY A 31 -24.03 -17.98 -20.80
CA GLY A 31 -23.40 -18.27 -22.07
C GLY A 31 -21.87 -18.16 -22.04
N LEU A 32 -21.26 -18.77 -23.06
CA LEU A 32 -19.85 -18.65 -23.40
C LEU A 32 -19.75 -18.02 -24.78
N LEU A 33 -18.98 -16.97 -24.90
CA LEU A 33 -18.82 -16.16 -26.09
C LEU A 33 -17.35 -16.07 -26.48
N LEU A 34 -17.02 -16.17 -27.76
CA LEU A 34 -15.68 -15.85 -28.25
C LEU A 34 -15.38 -14.37 -28.03
N ALA A 35 -14.10 -13.99 -28.03
CA ALA A 35 -13.62 -12.66 -27.65
C ALA A 35 -14.41 -11.49 -28.27
N GLU A 36 -14.69 -11.54 -29.60
CA GLU A 36 -15.41 -10.47 -30.31
C GLU A 36 -16.87 -10.34 -29.83
N ASP A 37 -17.59 -11.45 -29.77
CA ASP A 37 -18.98 -11.49 -29.30
C ASP A 37 -19.08 -11.17 -27.80
N GLY A 38 -18.12 -11.66 -27.01
CA GLY A 38 -18.03 -11.38 -25.58
C GLY A 38 -17.84 -9.88 -25.28
N VAL A 39 -16.97 -9.21 -26.02
CA VAL A 39 -16.76 -7.76 -25.90
C VAL A 39 -17.98 -6.98 -26.40
N ALA A 40 -18.66 -7.42 -27.46
CA ALA A 40 -19.89 -6.80 -27.92
C ALA A 40 -21.02 -6.95 -26.90
N TRP A 41 -21.16 -8.13 -26.30
CA TRP A 41 -22.07 -8.39 -25.19
C TRP A 41 -21.75 -7.49 -23.97
N LEU A 42 -20.51 -7.45 -23.51
CA LEU A 42 -20.09 -6.64 -22.38
C LEU A 42 -20.38 -5.14 -22.62
N ARG A 43 -20.14 -4.65 -23.84
CA ARG A 43 -20.49 -3.28 -24.25
C ARG A 43 -21.99 -3.00 -24.08
N THR A 44 -22.84 -3.97 -24.39
CA THR A 44 -24.30 -3.84 -24.22
C THR A 44 -24.66 -3.74 -22.75
N GLN A 45 -24.09 -4.63 -21.90
CA GLN A 45 -24.35 -4.61 -20.46
C GLN A 45 -23.84 -3.32 -19.78
N LEU A 46 -22.68 -2.82 -20.20
CA LEU A 46 -22.12 -1.57 -19.67
C LEU A 46 -22.97 -0.34 -20.03
N LYS A 47 -23.69 -0.36 -21.15
CA LYS A 47 -24.60 0.72 -21.56
C LYS A 47 -25.94 0.72 -20.83
N ASP A 48 -26.37 -0.42 -20.32
CA ASP A 48 -27.62 -0.53 -19.58
C ASP A 48 -27.42 -0.14 -18.11
N PRO A 49 -28.02 0.97 -17.65
CA PRO A 49 -27.85 1.44 -16.27
C PRO A 49 -28.52 0.54 -15.22
N SER A 50 -29.39 -0.38 -15.64
CA SER A 50 -30.05 -1.32 -14.72
C SER A 50 -29.18 -2.55 -14.40
N VAL A 51 -28.15 -2.82 -15.21
CA VAL A 51 -27.30 -3.99 -15.05
C VAL A 51 -26.19 -3.74 -14.04
N VAL A 52 -26.09 -4.61 -13.05
CA VAL A 52 -24.98 -4.70 -12.10
C VAL A 52 -24.05 -5.84 -12.55
N LEU A 53 -22.80 -5.51 -12.82
CA LEU A 53 -21.76 -6.45 -13.24
C LEU A 53 -21.00 -6.98 -12.02
N VAL A 54 -20.81 -8.27 -11.96
CA VAL A 54 -20.15 -8.98 -10.86
C VAL A 54 -18.97 -9.78 -11.40
N GLY A 55 -17.83 -9.73 -10.72
CA GLY A 55 -16.68 -10.56 -11.03
C GLY A 55 -15.92 -10.99 -9.78
N HIS A 56 -14.91 -11.81 -9.96
CA HIS A 56 -13.96 -12.15 -8.90
C HIS A 56 -12.57 -11.61 -9.26
N ASN A 57 -12.15 -10.50 -8.65
CA ASN A 57 -11.05 -9.66 -9.13
C ASN A 57 -11.37 -9.03 -10.49
N ILE A 58 -12.58 -8.51 -10.61
CA ILE A 58 -13.20 -8.01 -11.84
C ILE A 58 -12.35 -6.94 -12.58
N ALA A 59 -11.44 -6.27 -11.85
CA ALA A 59 -10.52 -5.32 -12.45
C ALA A 59 -9.62 -5.95 -13.52
N PHE A 60 -9.24 -7.22 -13.34
CA PHE A 60 -8.48 -7.98 -14.35
C PHE A 60 -9.31 -8.19 -15.62
N ASP A 61 -10.54 -8.67 -15.49
CA ASP A 61 -11.43 -8.95 -16.61
C ASP A 61 -11.75 -7.71 -17.43
N PHE A 62 -12.04 -6.60 -16.74
CA PHE A 62 -12.20 -5.31 -17.43
C PHE A 62 -10.89 -4.83 -18.06
N GLY A 63 -9.74 -5.04 -17.42
CA GLY A 63 -8.43 -4.71 -17.99
C GLY A 63 -8.17 -5.44 -19.31
N VAL A 64 -8.45 -6.72 -19.34
CA VAL A 64 -8.37 -7.59 -20.55
C VAL A 64 -9.35 -7.12 -21.62
N ALA A 65 -10.62 -6.89 -21.26
CA ALA A 65 -11.65 -6.44 -22.20
C ALA A 65 -11.32 -5.05 -22.80
N VAL A 66 -10.81 -4.13 -21.99
CA VAL A 66 -10.37 -2.79 -22.41
C VAL A 66 -9.13 -2.87 -23.31
N ALA A 67 -8.17 -3.77 -23.02
CA ALA A 67 -7.01 -3.99 -23.88
C ALA A 67 -7.43 -4.51 -25.25
N TYR A 68 -8.43 -5.42 -25.31
CA TYR A 68 -9.00 -5.90 -26.55
C TYR A 68 -9.79 -4.81 -27.30
N SER A 69 -10.58 -4.00 -26.59
CA SER A 69 -11.42 -2.93 -27.17
C SER A 69 -11.35 -1.65 -26.33
N PRO A 70 -10.39 -0.73 -26.60
CA PRO A 70 -10.16 0.48 -25.81
C PRO A 70 -11.40 1.39 -25.67
N GLY A 71 -12.33 1.33 -26.62
CA GLY A 71 -13.60 2.07 -26.55
C GLY A 71 -14.56 1.62 -25.43
N LEU A 72 -14.22 0.57 -24.66
CA LEU A 72 -14.94 0.18 -23.45
C LEU A 72 -14.54 1.03 -22.24
N LEU A 73 -13.35 1.61 -22.22
CA LEU A 73 -12.78 2.25 -21.05
C LEU A 73 -13.71 3.31 -20.42
N PRO A 74 -14.29 4.28 -21.15
CA PRO A 74 -15.21 5.24 -20.56
C PRO A 74 -16.51 4.62 -20.01
N LEU A 75 -16.97 3.53 -20.62
CA LEU A 75 -18.17 2.81 -20.15
C LEU A 75 -17.88 2.07 -18.84
N VAL A 76 -16.70 1.47 -18.74
CA VAL A 76 -16.24 0.80 -17.51
C VAL A 76 -16.14 1.82 -16.38
N PHE A 77 -15.45 2.97 -16.58
CA PHE A 77 -15.36 4.02 -15.56
C PHE A 77 -16.75 4.51 -15.14
N ARG A 78 -17.69 4.68 -16.09
CA ARG A 78 -19.07 5.05 -15.77
C ARG A 78 -19.76 4.00 -14.91
N ALA A 79 -19.63 2.71 -15.22
CA ALA A 79 -20.25 1.64 -14.43
C ALA A 79 -19.71 1.61 -12.98
N TYR A 80 -18.41 1.84 -12.79
CA TYR A 80 -17.82 2.00 -11.45
C TYR A 80 -18.35 3.25 -10.73
N GLU A 81 -18.48 4.39 -11.43
CA GLU A 81 -18.99 5.62 -10.85
C GLU A 81 -20.46 5.51 -10.44
N GLU A 82 -21.26 4.83 -11.23
CA GLU A 82 -22.67 4.54 -10.94
C GLU A 82 -22.86 3.44 -9.87
N GLY A 83 -21.76 2.88 -9.33
CA GLY A 83 -21.81 1.82 -8.33
C GLY A 83 -22.41 0.51 -8.86
N ARG A 84 -22.31 0.24 -10.16
CA ARG A 84 -22.83 -0.96 -10.83
C ARG A 84 -21.81 -2.09 -10.96
N VAL A 85 -20.66 -1.98 -10.35
CA VAL A 85 -19.63 -3.02 -10.33
C VAL A 85 -19.50 -3.62 -8.94
N ARG A 86 -19.45 -4.95 -8.87
CA ARG A 86 -19.24 -5.72 -7.65
C ARG A 86 -18.06 -6.65 -7.81
N ASP A 87 -17.25 -6.77 -6.77
CA ASP A 87 -16.09 -7.66 -6.75
C ASP A 87 -16.19 -8.61 -5.55
N THR A 88 -16.39 -9.89 -5.82
CA THR A 88 -16.55 -10.92 -4.77
C THR A 88 -15.27 -11.13 -3.96
N MET A 89 -14.08 -10.84 -4.51
CA MET A 89 -12.82 -10.88 -3.77
C MET A 89 -12.71 -9.71 -2.80
N VAL A 90 -13.03 -8.49 -3.23
CA VAL A 90 -13.01 -7.28 -2.38
C VAL A 90 -14.05 -7.41 -1.28
N ARG A 91 -15.26 -7.87 -1.63
CA ARG A 91 -16.35 -8.11 -0.67
C ARG A 91 -15.96 -9.16 0.39
N ASP A 92 -15.28 -10.22 -0.01
CA ASP A 92 -14.79 -11.25 0.92
C ASP A 92 -13.78 -10.68 1.93
N LYS A 93 -12.88 -9.80 1.47
CA LYS A 93 -11.94 -9.09 2.36
C LYS A 93 -12.66 -8.20 3.37
N LEU A 94 -13.67 -7.45 2.92
CA LEU A 94 -14.48 -6.59 3.80
C LEU A 94 -15.23 -7.40 4.85
N LEU A 95 -15.86 -8.51 4.46
CA LEU A 95 -16.56 -9.39 5.39
C LEU A 95 -15.63 -10.05 6.40
N LEU A 96 -14.45 -10.51 5.97
CA LEU A 96 -13.46 -11.09 6.87
C LEU A 96 -12.85 -10.04 7.80
N LEU A 97 -12.68 -8.80 7.33
CA LEU A 97 -12.25 -7.69 8.16
C LEU A 97 -13.26 -7.40 9.28
N ALA A 98 -14.54 -7.31 8.93
CA ALA A 98 -15.63 -7.10 9.89
C ALA A 98 -15.70 -8.22 10.95
N GLN A 99 -15.39 -9.46 10.56
CA GLN A 99 -15.36 -10.62 11.43
C GLN A 99 -14.08 -10.77 12.25
N GLY A 100 -13.08 -9.88 12.08
CA GLY A 100 -11.75 -10.03 12.70
C GLY A 100 -10.95 -11.23 12.20
N ARG A 101 -11.28 -11.76 11.03
CA ARG A 101 -10.68 -12.97 10.42
C ARG A 101 -9.76 -12.68 9.24
N LEU A 102 -9.63 -11.43 8.84
CA LEU A 102 -8.69 -11.02 7.81
C LEU A 102 -7.26 -11.14 8.35
N SER A 103 -6.42 -11.96 7.71
CA SER A 103 -5.03 -12.16 8.11
C SER A 103 -4.12 -12.25 6.90
N TYR A 104 -3.05 -11.46 6.90
CA TYR A 104 -2.03 -11.44 5.85
C TYR A 104 -0.71 -12.11 6.27
N ASP A 105 -0.55 -12.37 7.57
CA ASP A 105 0.65 -12.96 8.15
C ASP A 105 0.37 -14.27 8.88
N PHE A 106 1.41 -15.10 9.02
CA PHE A 106 1.40 -16.24 9.92
C PHE A 106 1.59 -15.77 11.37
N LYS A 107 0.55 -15.21 11.98
CA LYS A 107 0.57 -14.87 13.41
C LYS A 107 -0.36 -15.81 14.17
N ASN A 108 0.09 -16.25 15.35
CA ASN A 108 -0.71 -17.05 16.30
C ASN A 108 -1.35 -18.33 15.71
N GLY A 109 -0.65 -19.00 14.77
CA GLY A 109 -1.16 -20.23 14.17
C GLY A 109 -2.19 -20.05 13.06
N ASN A 110 -2.60 -18.83 12.77
CA ASN A 110 -3.50 -18.53 11.66
C ASN A 110 -2.74 -18.56 10.33
N ARG A 111 -3.27 -19.29 9.35
CA ARG A 111 -2.74 -19.29 7.99
C ARG A 111 -3.09 -17.99 7.28
N LYS A 112 -2.17 -17.51 6.43
CA LYS A 112 -2.45 -16.39 5.50
C LYS A 112 -3.74 -16.68 4.73
N THR A 113 -4.68 -15.73 4.76
CA THR A 113 -5.93 -15.84 4.01
C THR A 113 -5.64 -15.75 2.51
N LYS A 114 -6.12 -16.71 1.74
CA LYS A 114 -6.10 -16.69 0.28
C LYS A 114 -7.43 -16.18 -0.25
N PHE A 115 -7.39 -15.50 -1.38
CA PHE A 115 -8.55 -14.82 -1.97
C PHE A 115 -8.82 -15.24 -3.43
N SER A 116 -8.40 -16.43 -3.87
CA SER A 116 -8.84 -16.99 -5.15
C SER A 116 -10.32 -17.37 -5.08
N LEU A 117 -10.99 -17.46 -6.24
CA LEU A 117 -12.38 -17.90 -6.34
C LEU A 117 -12.58 -19.26 -5.65
N ALA A 118 -11.71 -20.24 -5.92
CA ALA A 118 -11.75 -21.56 -5.29
C ALA A 118 -11.71 -21.49 -3.75
N GLU A 119 -10.86 -20.63 -3.16
CA GLU A 119 -10.80 -20.44 -1.72
C GLU A 119 -12.03 -19.71 -1.16
N GLY A 120 -12.61 -18.77 -1.91
CA GLY A 120 -13.89 -18.13 -1.57
C GLY A 120 -15.03 -19.13 -1.54
N VAL A 121 -15.13 -19.98 -2.56
CA VAL A 121 -16.12 -21.07 -2.65
C VAL A 121 -15.92 -22.09 -1.54
N ARG A 122 -14.69 -22.56 -1.33
CA ARG A 122 -14.38 -23.50 -0.25
C ARG A 122 -14.77 -22.95 1.13
N ARG A 123 -14.52 -21.68 1.38
CA ARG A 123 -14.81 -21.01 2.66
C ARG A 123 -16.30 -20.89 2.93
N ARG A 124 -17.12 -20.73 1.90
CA ARG A 124 -18.54 -20.43 2.02
C ARG A 124 -19.44 -21.67 1.83
N PHE A 125 -19.04 -22.55 0.91
CA PHE A 125 -19.84 -23.70 0.51
C PHE A 125 -19.22 -25.03 0.92
N SER A 126 -17.99 -25.06 1.44
CA SER A 126 -17.23 -26.28 1.75
C SER A 126 -16.99 -27.17 0.52
N ILE A 127 -16.98 -26.56 -0.68
CA ILE A 127 -16.71 -27.23 -1.96
C ILE A 127 -15.26 -26.93 -2.35
N ASP A 128 -14.54 -27.97 -2.76
CA ASP A 128 -13.17 -27.85 -3.25
C ASP A 128 -13.14 -27.85 -4.77
N LEU A 129 -12.72 -26.74 -5.35
CA LEU A 129 -12.53 -26.56 -6.79
C LEU A 129 -11.06 -26.72 -7.21
N SER A 130 -10.16 -27.14 -6.30
CA SER A 130 -8.73 -27.21 -6.60
C SER A 130 -8.38 -28.32 -7.57
N SER A 131 -9.13 -29.43 -7.57
CA SER A 131 -8.96 -30.55 -8.52
C SER A 131 -9.01 -30.11 -9.98
N ASP A 132 -9.88 -29.13 -10.27
CA ASP A 132 -10.10 -28.64 -11.64
C ASP A 132 -9.16 -27.48 -12.01
N LYS A 133 -8.51 -26.88 -11.00
CA LYS A 133 -7.67 -25.68 -11.14
C LYS A 133 -6.18 -25.91 -10.92
N GLU A 134 -5.77 -27.04 -10.33
CA GLU A 134 -4.37 -27.34 -10.02
C GLU A 134 -3.90 -28.50 -10.93
N GLY A 135 -2.82 -28.27 -11.68
CA GLY A 135 -2.18 -29.22 -12.57
C GLY A 135 -1.57 -28.50 -13.77
N GLU A 136 -0.55 -29.11 -14.38
CA GLU A 136 0.09 -28.57 -15.60
C GLU A 136 -0.86 -28.60 -16.81
N ASP A 137 -1.86 -29.47 -16.80
CA ASP A 137 -2.87 -29.64 -17.86
C ASP A 137 -4.18 -28.90 -17.58
N ALA A 138 -4.26 -28.07 -16.52
CA ALA A 138 -5.47 -27.32 -16.19
C ALA A 138 -5.84 -26.33 -17.31
N TRP A 139 -7.12 -26.27 -17.69
CA TRP A 139 -7.60 -25.44 -18.80
C TRP A 139 -7.26 -23.97 -18.64
N ARG A 140 -7.23 -23.43 -17.43
CA ARG A 140 -6.79 -22.05 -17.16
C ARG A 140 -5.40 -21.70 -17.75
N LEU A 141 -4.57 -22.69 -18.07
CA LEU A 141 -3.24 -22.51 -18.65
C LEU A 141 -3.21 -22.72 -20.16
N ARG A 142 -4.32 -23.16 -20.75
CA ARG A 142 -4.35 -23.71 -22.13
C ARG A 142 -5.35 -23.01 -23.05
N TYR A 143 -6.08 -21.99 -22.61
CA TYR A 143 -7.07 -21.33 -23.49
C TYR A 143 -6.48 -20.75 -24.77
N SER A 144 -5.20 -20.41 -24.78
CA SER A 144 -4.50 -19.99 -26.01
C SER A 144 -4.55 -21.05 -27.13
N GLU A 145 -4.70 -22.34 -26.80
CA GLU A 145 -4.83 -23.43 -27.75
C GLU A 145 -6.18 -23.39 -28.49
N LEU A 146 -7.19 -22.73 -27.91
CA LEU A 146 -8.55 -22.66 -28.43
C LEU A 146 -8.82 -21.35 -29.20
N ASP A 147 -7.86 -20.45 -29.27
CA ASP A 147 -8.01 -19.18 -29.98
C ASP A 147 -8.19 -19.40 -31.48
N GLY A 148 -9.25 -18.83 -32.02
CA GLY A 148 -9.66 -19.02 -33.45
C GLY A 148 -10.38 -20.32 -33.75
N ILE A 149 -10.62 -21.21 -32.77
CA ILE A 149 -11.40 -22.44 -32.94
C ILE A 149 -12.87 -22.12 -32.65
N PRO A 150 -13.82 -22.52 -33.52
CA PRO A 150 -15.26 -22.35 -33.28
C PRO A 150 -15.70 -23.06 -31.97
N LEU A 151 -16.55 -22.45 -31.16
CA LEU A 151 -17.01 -22.98 -29.87
C LEU A 151 -17.58 -24.43 -29.97
N LYS A 152 -18.25 -24.77 -31.05
CA LYS A 152 -18.79 -26.13 -31.29
C LYS A 152 -17.73 -27.23 -31.36
N GLU A 153 -16.47 -26.85 -31.56
CA GLU A 153 -15.32 -27.75 -31.67
C GLU A 153 -14.49 -27.80 -30.37
N TRP A 154 -14.87 -27.00 -29.35
CA TRP A 154 -14.17 -26.97 -28.08
C TRP A 154 -14.40 -28.23 -27.26
N PRO A 155 -13.39 -28.71 -26.52
CA PRO A 155 -13.56 -29.77 -25.52
C PRO A 155 -14.63 -29.37 -24.50
N GLN A 156 -15.48 -30.32 -24.10
CA GLN A 156 -16.54 -30.05 -23.14
C GLN A 156 -15.99 -29.58 -21.77
N GLU A 157 -14.84 -30.09 -21.37
CA GLU A 157 -14.16 -29.74 -20.14
C GLU A 157 -13.71 -28.27 -20.16
N ALA A 158 -13.24 -27.75 -21.31
CA ALA A 158 -12.88 -26.35 -21.47
C ALA A 158 -14.10 -25.42 -21.34
N VAL A 159 -15.20 -25.80 -22.01
CA VAL A 159 -16.47 -25.06 -21.91
C VAL A 159 -16.99 -25.07 -20.49
N ALA A 160 -16.99 -26.22 -19.82
CA ALA A 160 -17.47 -26.38 -18.46
C ALA A 160 -16.63 -25.53 -17.48
N TYR A 161 -15.30 -25.53 -17.64
CA TYR A 161 -14.40 -24.75 -16.81
C TYR A 161 -14.71 -23.25 -16.87
N ALA A 162 -14.77 -22.66 -18.08
CA ALA A 162 -15.06 -21.23 -18.27
C ALA A 162 -16.44 -20.84 -17.70
N MET A 163 -17.46 -21.67 -17.96
CA MET A 163 -18.82 -21.45 -17.46
C MET A 163 -18.90 -21.54 -15.94
N ASP A 164 -18.13 -22.42 -15.32
CA ASP A 164 -18.12 -22.62 -13.87
C ASP A 164 -17.54 -21.42 -13.12
N ASP A 165 -16.57 -20.68 -13.66
CA ASP A 165 -16.00 -19.51 -13.00
C ASP A 165 -17.04 -18.38 -12.89
N ALA A 166 -17.79 -18.08 -13.94
CA ALA A 166 -18.89 -17.12 -13.88
C ALA A 166 -20.03 -17.59 -12.94
N ARG A 167 -20.39 -18.89 -12.99
CA ARG A 167 -21.43 -19.48 -12.15
C ARG A 167 -21.07 -19.43 -10.66
N TRP A 168 -19.85 -19.81 -10.29
CA TRP A 168 -19.40 -19.74 -8.88
C TRP A 168 -19.22 -18.32 -8.39
N THR A 169 -18.82 -17.40 -9.26
CA THR A 169 -18.77 -15.96 -8.94
C THR A 169 -20.16 -15.43 -8.61
N TRP A 170 -21.19 -15.79 -9.38
CA TRP A 170 -22.58 -15.42 -9.10
C TRP A 170 -23.06 -16.00 -7.75
N LYS A 171 -22.91 -17.30 -7.52
CA LYS A 171 -23.30 -17.96 -6.28
C LYS A 171 -22.60 -17.36 -5.05
N LEU A 172 -21.30 -17.03 -5.22
CA LEU A 172 -20.53 -16.39 -4.16
C LEU A 172 -21.07 -14.97 -3.87
N HIS A 173 -21.41 -14.21 -4.92
CA HIS A 173 -22.04 -12.90 -4.80
C HIS A 173 -23.35 -12.93 -4.00
N GLU A 174 -24.26 -13.84 -4.35
CA GLU A 174 -25.53 -14.00 -3.67
C GLU A 174 -25.35 -14.38 -2.18
N HIS A 175 -24.46 -15.33 -1.91
CA HIS A 175 -24.19 -15.73 -0.55
C HIS A 175 -23.57 -14.59 0.29
N GLN A 176 -22.67 -13.80 -0.30
CA GLN A 176 -22.04 -12.66 0.38
C GLN A 176 -22.97 -11.47 0.57
N ALA A 177 -24.06 -11.38 -0.20
CA ALA A 177 -25.09 -10.34 -0.05
C ALA A 177 -26.13 -10.67 1.04
N GLN A 178 -26.06 -11.84 1.68
CA GLN A 178 -26.95 -12.18 2.78
C GLN A 178 -26.73 -11.23 3.96
N PRO A 179 -27.80 -10.87 4.69
CA PRO A 179 -27.71 -9.94 5.80
C PRO A 179 -26.68 -10.39 6.85
N PHE A 180 -25.78 -9.49 7.15
CA PHE A 180 -24.81 -9.61 8.24
C PHE A 180 -24.86 -8.32 9.06
N SER A 181 -25.04 -8.42 10.37
CA SER A 181 -25.04 -7.27 11.26
C SER A 181 -24.03 -7.45 12.39
N SER A 182 -23.39 -6.35 12.76
CA SER A 182 -22.50 -6.25 13.93
C SER A 182 -22.86 -4.99 14.69
N GLU A 183 -22.95 -5.09 16.01
CA GLU A 183 -23.26 -3.96 16.91
C GLU A 183 -24.50 -3.15 16.53
N GLY A 184 -25.52 -3.82 15.99
CA GLY A 184 -26.80 -3.19 15.59
C GLY A 184 -26.75 -2.45 14.24
N LYS A 185 -25.62 -2.45 13.53
CA LYS A 185 -25.49 -1.91 12.16
C LYS A 185 -25.52 -3.04 11.14
N VAL A 186 -26.28 -2.87 10.06
CA VAL A 186 -26.27 -3.80 8.92
C VAL A 186 -25.01 -3.54 8.11
N TYR A 187 -24.17 -4.56 7.97
CA TYR A 187 -22.92 -4.49 7.23
C TYR A 187 -23.03 -5.03 5.81
N ALA A 188 -23.81 -6.06 5.61
CA ALA A 188 -24.15 -6.62 4.30
C ALA A 188 -25.67 -6.72 4.14
N GLY A 189 -26.14 -6.54 2.91
CA GLY A 189 -27.54 -6.62 2.57
C GLY A 189 -27.76 -6.70 1.06
N PRO A 190 -29.00 -6.59 0.58
CA PRO A 190 -29.35 -6.73 -0.84
C PRO A 190 -28.61 -5.76 -1.76
N THR A 191 -28.21 -4.58 -1.25
CA THR A 191 -27.49 -3.55 -2.00
C THR A 191 -25.99 -3.73 -1.99
N GLY A 192 -25.43 -4.73 -1.27
CA GLY A 192 -24.01 -5.00 -1.14
C GLY A 192 -23.49 -4.91 0.29
N VAL A 193 -22.20 -4.67 0.42
CA VAL A 193 -21.46 -4.55 1.69
C VAL A 193 -21.03 -3.11 1.87
N THR A 194 -21.11 -2.61 3.10
CA THR A 194 -20.68 -1.24 3.45
C THR A 194 -19.27 -0.95 2.94
N ASN A 195 -19.07 0.21 2.30
CA ASN A 195 -17.81 0.67 1.71
C ASN A 195 -17.27 -0.21 0.56
N GLU A 196 -18.09 -1.07 -0.04
CA GLU A 196 -17.65 -1.92 -1.16
C GLU A 196 -17.35 -1.09 -2.43
N VAL A 197 -18.22 -0.14 -2.75
CA VAL A 197 -18.13 0.65 -3.98
C VAL A 197 -16.80 1.42 -4.04
N GLU A 198 -16.42 2.07 -2.94
CA GLU A 198 -15.19 2.84 -2.83
C GLU A 198 -13.96 1.93 -2.95
N GLN A 199 -13.99 0.75 -2.31
CA GLN A 199 -12.89 -0.20 -2.38
C GLN A 199 -12.75 -0.81 -3.79
N VAL A 200 -13.85 -1.07 -4.47
CA VAL A 200 -13.86 -1.62 -5.83
C VAL A 200 -13.39 -0.57 -6.84
N ARG A 201 -13.76 0.72 -6.69
CA ARG A 201 -13.20 1.84 -7.46
C ARG A 201 -11.70 1.97 -7.27
N ALA A 202 -11.23 1.90 -6.03
CA ALA A 202 -9.80 1.95 -5.73
C ALA A 202 -9.05 0.75 -6.33
N ALA A 203 -9.63 -0.46 -6.29
CA ALA A 203 -9.05 -1.65 -6.91
C ALA A 203 -8.88 -1.49 -8.42
N TRP A 204 -9.86 -0.91 -9.12
CA TRP A 204 -9.76 -0.59 -10.54
C TRP A 204 -8.64 0.41 -10.85
N SER A 205 -8.55 1.50 -10.08
CA SER A 205 -7.48 2.50 -10.24
C SER A 205 -6.09 1.92 -10.02
N LEU A 206 -5.93 1.07 -9.00
CA LEU A 206 -4.69 0.35 -8.72
C LEU A 206 -4.34 -0.65 -9.83
N HIS A 207 -5.35 -1.30 -10.41
CA HIS A 207 -5.13 -2.22 -11.53
C HIS A 207 -4.66 -1.49 -12.79
N HIS A 208 -5.22 -0.32 -13.12
CA HIS A 208 -4.74 0.53 -14.21
C HIS A 208 -3.29 0.95 -14.03
N MET A 209 -2.92 1.29 -12.81
CA MET A 209 -1.54 1.61 -12.43
C MET A 209 -0.62 0.40 -12.68
N SER A 210 -1.07 -0.80 -12.30
CA SER A 210 -0.35 -2.05 -12.57
C SER A 210 -0.22 -2.33 -14.07
N LEU A 211 -1.27 -2.12 -14.84
CA LEU A 211 -1.27 -2.33 -16.31
C LEU A 211 -0.26 -1.42 -17.01
N TRP A 212 -0.17 -0.14 -16.62
CA TRP A 212 0.78 0.79 -17.18
C TRP A 212 2.21 0.46 -16.76
N GLY A 213 2.41 0.14 -15.48
CA GLY A 213 3.69 -0.19 -14.89
C GLY A 213 4.70 0.97 -14.88
N ILE A 214 5.86 0.71 -14.30
CA ILE A 214 6.96 1.67 -14.16
C ILE A 214 8.25 1.11 -14.73
N ARG A 215 9.10 1.95 -15.33
CA ARG A 215 10.36 1.54 -15.96
C ARG A 215 11.58 1.93 -15.15
N THR A 216 12.70 1.25 -15.42
CA THR A 216 14.02 1.59 -14.88
C THR A 216 15.01 1.91 -15.99
N ASP A 217 16.00 2.74 -15.65
CA ASP A 217 17.09 3.15 -16.54
C ASP A 217 18.22 2.12 -16.52
N PRO A 218 18.59 1.52 -17.67
CA PRO A 218 19.65 0.52 -17.74
C PRO A 218 21.00 1.02 -17.20
N LEU A 219 21.34 2.30 -17.46
CA LEU A 219 22.61 2.88 -17.01
C LEU A 219 22.64 3.04 -15.50
N ALA A 220 21.59 3.60 -14.91
CA ALA A 220 21.52 3.76 -13.46
C ALA A 220 21.47 2.40 -12.72
N VAL A 221 20.85 1.40 -13.31
CA VAL A 221 20.83 0.03 -12.75
C VAL A 221 22.22 -0.58 -12.79
N GLN A 222 22.97 -0.40 -13.88
CA GLN A 222 24.34 -0.88 -13.99
C GLN A 222 25.28 -0.15 -13.03
N GLU A 223 25.18 1.17 -12.94
CA GLU A 223 25.95 1.98 -11.97
C GLU A 223 25.70 1.54 -10.53
N LEU A 224 24.44 1.27 -10.18
CA LEU A 224 24.08 0.75 -8.86
C LEU A 224 24.70 -0.62 -8.60
N GLU A 225 24.68 -1.52 -9.58
CA GLU A 225 25.32 -2.83 -9.50
C GLU A 225 26.83 -2.71 -9.29
N ASP A 226 27.49 -1.86 -10.07
CA ASP A 226 28.95 -1.63 -10.02
C ASP A 226 29.39 -1.05 -8.66
N ILE A 227 28.53 -0.31 -7.98
CA ILE A 227 28.76 0.19 -6.61
C ILE A 227 28.52 -0.90 -5.56
N LEU A 228 27.47 -1.69 -5.70
CA LEU A 228 27.05 -2.65 -4.66
C LEU A 228 27.85 -3.95 -4.69
N ARG A 229 28.15 -4.48 -5.87
CA ARG A 229 28.79 -5.78 -6.03
C ARG A 229 30.18 -5.86 -5.37
N PRO A 230 31.11 -4.92 -5.58
CA PRO A 230 32.42 -4.97 -4.92
C PRO A 230 32.31 -4.91 -3.39
N LYS A 231 31.40 -4.08 -2.86
CA LYS A 231 31.18 -3.97 -1.40
C LYS A 231 30.71 -5.29 -0.79
N VAL A 232 29.74 -5.95 -1.44
CA VAL A 232 29.22 -7.24 -0.97
C VAL A 232 30.29 -8.34 -1.08
N GLU A 233 31.06 -8.38 -2.16
CA GLU A 233 32.15 -9.36 -2.36
C GLU A 233 33.29 -9.18 -1.35
N GLU A 234 33.68 -7.95 -1.06
CA GLU A 234 34.66 -7.63 -0.01
C GLU A 234 34.19 -8.11 1.36
N MET A 235 32.94 -7.78 1.72
CA MET A 235 32.34 -8.22 2.99
C MET A 235 32.24 -9.74 3.08
N GLN A 236 31.79 -10.41 2.02
CA GLN A 236 31.73 -11.88 1.99
C GLN A 236 33.12 -12.50 2.19
N SER A 237 34.15 -11.94 1.60
CA SER A 237 35.53 -12.40 1.75
C SER A 237 36.03 -12.25 3.20
N LYS A 238 35.76 -11.11 3.84
CA LYS A 238 36.07 -10.87 5.27
C LYS A 238 35.31 -11.83 6.18
N LEU A 239 34.01 -12.05 5.95
CA LEU A 239 33.20 -12.94 6.74
C LEU A 239 33.60 -14.42 6.59
N LEU A 240 34.07 -14.82 5.40
CA LEU A 240 34.61 -16.16 5.15
C LEU A 240 35.93 -16.38 5.90
N SER A 241 36.87 -15.42 5.84
CA SER A 241 38.16 -15.53 6.54
C SER A 241 38.02 -15.59 8.06
N GLU A 242 36.99 -14.92 8.60
CA GLU A 242 36.68 -14.90 10.04
C GLU A 242 35.74 -16.05 10.50
N GLY A 243 35.34 -16.96 9.59
CA GLY A 243 34.45 -18.07 9.89
C GLY A 243 32.99 -17.69 10.19
N LEU A 244 32.61 -16.42 9.94
CA LEU A 244 31.26 -15.91 10.14
C LEU A 244 30.33 -16.19 8.94
N MET A 245 30.89 -16.66 7.83
CA MET A 245 30.17 -17.12 6.65
C MET A 245 30.67 -18.50 6.22
N ARG A 246 29.82 -19.26 5.54
CA ARG A 246 30.13 -20.58 4.97
C ARG A 246 29.88 -20.56 3.47
N LYS A 247 30.82 -21.11 2.71
CA LYS A 247 30.66 -21.37 1.28
C LYS A 247 30.17 -22.80 1.07
N LYS A 248 29.10 -22.97 0.30
CA LYS A 248 28.58 -24.27 -0.14
C LYS A 248 28.46 -24.27 -1.65
N ILE A 249 28.59 -25.45 -2.26
CA ILE A 249 28.33 -25.62 -3.69
C ILE A 249 26.94 -26.25 -3.82
N VAL A 250 26.00 -25.55 -4.47
CA VAL A 250 24.65 -26.03 -4.74
C VAL A 250 24.44 -26.01 -6.26
N LYS A 251 24.13 -27.17 -6.83
CA LYS A 251 23.97 -27.32 -8.30
C LYS A 251 25.15 -26.75 -9.11
N GLY A 252 26.39 -26.95 -8.63
CA GLY A 252 27.61 -26.49 -9.29
C GLY A 252 27.95 -25.00 -9.10
N GLN A 253 27.09 -24.22 -8.43
CA GLN A 253 27.29 -22.80 -8.14
C GLN A 253 27.70 -22.57 -6.69
N PRO A 254 28.65 -21.67 -6.39
CA PRO A 254 28.99 -21.29 -5.03
C PRO A 254 27.83 -20.50 -4.41
N THR A 255 27.36 -20.95 -3.27
CA THR A 255 26.38 -20.25 -2.44
C THR A 255 27.00 -19.89 -1.11
N PHE A 256 26.68 -18.70 -0.62
CA PHE A 256 27.18 -18.17 0.64
C PHE A 256 26.04 -18.14 1.67
N SER A 257 26.33 -18.51 2.90
CA SER A 257 25.36 -18.45 3.99
C SER A 257 26.02 -18.00 5.29
N LYS A 258 25.35 -17.08 6.01
CA LYS A 258 25.81 -16.60 7.32
C LYS A 258 25.92 -17.75 8.32
N ASN A 259 27.03 -17.84 9.04
CA ASN A 259 27.21 -18.76 10.16
C ASN A 259 26.63 -18.14 11.42
N LEU A 260 25.28 -18.24 11.56
CA LEU A 260 24.57 -17.59 12.66
C LEU A 260 25.07 -18.01 14.05
N ALA A 261 25.61 -19.23 14.21
CA ALA A 261 26.17 -19.68 15.49
C ALA A 261 27.42 -18.87 15.85
N ALA A 262 28.37 -18.75 14.90
CA ALA A 262 29.58 -17.96 15.11
C ALA A 262 29.31 -16.47 15.27
N ILE A 263 28.34 -15.92 14.50
CA ILE A 263 27.93 -14.53 14.65
C ILE A 263 27.35 -14.27 16.04
N ARG A 264 26.47 -15.14 16.56
CA ARG A 264 25.89 -15.01 17.90
C ARG A 264 26.94 -15.09 19.00
N GLU A 265 27.86 -16.03 18.88
CA GLU A 265 29.00 -16.16 19.82
C GLU A 265 29.85 -14.88 19.85
N ARG A 266 30.15 -14.29 18.67
CA ARG A 266 30.91 -13.05 18.58
C ARG A 266 30.12 -11.86 19.15
N VAL A 267 28.81 -11.81 18.93
CA VAL A 267 27.92 -10.80 19.56
C VAL A 267 27.95 -10.94 21.08
N GLU A 268 27.82 -12.14 21.64
CA GLU A 268 27.90 -12.36 23.08
C GLU A 268 29.24 -11.87 23.65
N LYS A 269 30.36 -12.21 23.01
CA LYS A 269 31.69 -11.74 23.42
C LYS A 269 31.80 -10.21 23.38
N ALA A 270 31.29 -9.57 22.32
CA ALA A 270 31.38 -8.13 22.12
C ALA A 270 30.54 -7.36 23.19
N TYR A 271 29.35 -7.86 23.51
CA TYR A 271 28.51 -7.26 24.55
C TYR A 271 29.07 -7.50 25.97
N SER A 272 29.55 -8.72 26.24
CA SER A 272 30.19 -9.04 27.53
C SER A 272 31.44 -8.20 27.78
N ALA A 273 32.21 -7.85 26.74
CA ALA A 273 33.38 -6.95 26.86
C ALA A 273 33.00 -5.52 27.27
N GLN A 274 31.72 -5.15 27.14
CA GLN A 274 31.16 -3.85 27.52
C GLN A 274 30.32 -3.93 28.80
N ASP A 275 30.35 -5.03 29.52
CA ASP A 275 29.51 -5.29 30.71
C ASP A 275 28.00 -5.16 30.40
N ARG A 276 27.57 -5.60 29.20
CA ARG A 276 26.20 -5.52 28.71
C ARG A 276 25.69 -6.89 28.30
N ASP A 277 24.39 -7.14 28.49
CA ASP A 277 23.71 -8.29 27.94
C ASP A 277 23.27 -8.04 26.49
N PRO A 278 23.51 -8.99 25.56
CA PRO A 278 23.04 -8.86 24.18
C PRO A 278 21.52 -9.00 24.08
N PRO A 279 20.85 -8.23 23.22
CA PRO A 279 19.43 -8.41 22.95
C PRO A 279 19.12 -9.83 22.49
N ARG A 280 17.96 -10.38 22.92
CA ARG A 280 17.50 -11.71 22.57
C ARG A 280 16.20 -11.67 21.77
N THR A 281 16.01 -12.65 20.91
CA THR A 281 14.76 -12.86 20.18
C THR A 281 13.70 -13.45 21.11
N ASP A 282 12.41 -13.41 20.71
CA ASP A 282 11.30 -14.02 21.47
C ASP A 282 11.51 -15.51 21.80
N LYS A 283 12.37 -16.19 21.02
CA LYS A 283 12.77 -17.60 21.24
C LYS A 283 14.01 -17.75 22.12
N GLY A 284 14.49 -16.67 22.76
CA GLY A 284 15.63 -16.66 23.67
C GLY A 284 17.01 -16.68 23.01
N SER A 285 17.12 -16.78 21.68
CA SER A 285 18.41 -16.73 20.99
C SER A 285 18.95 -15.30 20.95
N VAL A 286 20.29 -15.14 20.97
CA VAL A 286 20.93 -13.84 20.76
C VAL A 286 20.49 -13.26 19.43
N SER A 287 20.09 -11.99 19.45
CA SER A 287 19.68 -11.26 18.25
C SER A 287 20.89 -11.03 17.33
N THR A 288 20.67 -11.20 16.04
CA THR A 288 21.63 -10.81 14.98
C THR A 288 21.01 -9.73 14.08
N SER A 289 20.10 -8.94 14.66
CA SER A 289 19.50 -7.80 13.93
C SER A 289 20.58 -6.76 13.62
N ARG A 290 20.34 -5.97 12.57
CA ARG A 290 21.23 -4.85 12.20
C ARG A 290 21.59 -3.99 13.40
N GLN A 291 20.60 -3.63 14.21
CA GLN A 291 20.79 -2.81 15.41
C GLN A 291 21.73 -3.49 16.41
N THR A 292 21.49 -4.76 16.74
CA THR A 292 22.35 -5.53 17.65
C THR A 292 23.80 -5.58 17.15
N LEU A 293 24.00 -5.79 15.84
CA LEU A 293 25.33 -5.85 15.24
C LEU A 293 26.04 -4.49 15.30
N VAL A 294 25.36 -3.42 14.96
CA VAL A 294 25.93 -2.05 15.01
C VAL A 294 26.25 -1.61 16.45
N GLU A 295 25.38 -1.92 17.42
CA GLU A 295 25.55 -1.57 18.84
C GLU A 295 26.55 -2.48 19.57
N SER A 296 27.07 -3.50 18.92
CA SER A 296 28.01 -4.46 19.52
C SER A 296 29.39 -3.87 19.85
N GLY A 297 29.79 -2.76 19.19
CA GLY A 297 31.12 -2.19 19.29
C GLY A 297 32.25 -3.02 18.66
N ASP A 298 31.95 -4.22 18.12
CA ASP A 298 32.90 -5.01 17.36
C ASP A 298 32.97 -4.51 15.91
N PRO A 299 34.14 -4.10 15.39
CA PRO A 299 34.24 -3.48 14.08
C PRO A 299 33.68 -4.35 12.94
N LEU A 300 33.89 -5.67 12.98
CA LEU A 300 33.40 -6.56 11.93
C LEU A 300 31.88 -6.79 12.01
N LEU A 301 31.33 -6.87 13.22
CA LEU A 301 29.87 -6.95 13.41
C LEU A 301 29.16 -5.64 13.03
N MET A 302 29.78 -4.51 13.32
CA MET A 302 29.28 -3.18 12.92
C MET A 302 29.27 -3.05 11.39
N GLU A 303 30.35 -3.47 10.74
CA GLU A 303 30.45 -3.50 9.28
C GLU A 303 29.43 -4.46 8.68
N LEU A 304 29.28 -5.70 9.22
CA LEU A 304 28.25 -6.65 8.82
C LEU A 304 26.83 -6.05 8.95
N GLY A 305 26.56 -5.31 10.03
CA GLY A 305 25.29 -4.62 10.25
C GLY A 305 25.03 -3.53 9.21
N ALA A 306 26.04 -2.78 8.82
CA ALA A 306 25.97 -1.75 7.79
C ALA A 306 25.76 -2.36 6.39
N GLU A 307 26.54 -3.38 6.04
CA GLU A 307 26.55 -4.01 4.71
C GLU A 307 25.38 -4.98 4.46
N THR A 308 24.65 -5.39 5.49
CA THR A 308 23.40 -6.19 5.33
C THR A 308 22.40 -5.48 4.40
N ASN A 309 22.43 -4.15 4.35
CA ASN A 309 21.64 -3.36 3.41
C ASN A 309 22.12 -3.56 1.96
N ALA A 310 23.43 -3.47 1.69
CA ALA A 310 23.99 -3.64 0.34
C ALA A 310 23.71 -5.06 -0.22
N GLU A 311 23.86 -6.10 0.61
CA GLU A 311 23.49 -7.47 0.25
C GLU A 311 21.99 -7.58 -0.14
N LYS A 312 21.09 -6.96 0.63
CA LYS A 312 19.66 -6.93 0.32
C LYS A 312 19.38 -6.15 -0.97
N LEU A 313 20.06 -5.03 -1.19
CA LEU A 313 19.91 -4.25 -2.42
C LEU A 313 20.33 -5.09 -3.63
N LEU A 314 21.47 -5.74 -3.55
CA LEU A 314 22.03 -6.56 -4.64
C LEU A 314 21.18 -7.82 -4.93
N THR A 315 20.67 -8.49 -3.89
CA THR A 315 20.01 -9.80 -4.06
C THR A 315 18.49 -9.72 -4.21
N THR A 316 17.87 -8.67 -3.69
CA THR A 316 16.40 -8.55 -3.67
C THR A 316 15.90 -7.50 -4.67
N PHE A 317 16.55 -6.34 -4.71
CA PHE A 317 16.06 -5.23 -5.52
C PHE A 317 16.69 -5.17 -6.92
N LEU A 318 17.98 -5.43 -7.03
CA LEU A 318 18.68 -5.34 -8.32
C LEU A 318 18.08 -6.24 -9.42
N PRO A 319 17.72 -7.52 -9.18
CA PRO A 319 17.08 -8.35 -10.21
C PRO A 319 15.75 -7.78 -10.70
N VAL A 320 14.98 -7.14 -9.79
CA VAL A 320 13.74 -6.46 -10.14
C VAL A 320 14.01 -5.24 -11.01
N LEU A 321 15.02 -4.41 -10.64
CA LEU A 321 15.41 -3.24 -11.42
C LEU A 321 15.91 -3.63 -12.81
N GLN A 322 16.69 -4.71 -12.93
CA GLN A 322 17.16 -5.27 -14.21
C GLN A 322 15.97 -5.68 -15.10
N GLN A 323 14.96 -6.36 -14.56
CA GLN A 323 13.74 -6.66 -15.31
C GLN A 323 13.06 -5.38 -15.85
N GLY A 324 13.03 -4.31 -15.05
CA GLY A 324 12.42 -3.03 -15.41
C GLY A 324 13.09 -2.30 -16.58
N THR A 325 14.33 -2.68 -16.92
CA THR A 325 15.05 -2.13 -18.08
C THR A 325 14.54 -2.72 -19.41
N GLU A 326 14.07 -3.95 -19.38
CA GLU A 326 13.56 -4.68 -20.56
C GLU A 326 12.06 -4.46 -20.77
N VAL A 327 11.27 -4.70 -19.72
CA VAL A 327 9.81 -4.57 -19.71
C VAL A 327 9.35 -3.73 -18.51
N PRO A 328 8.18 -3.08 -18.57
CA PRO A 328 7.65 -2.38 -17.40
C PRO A 328 7.50 -3.33 -16.20
N LEU A 329 7.86 -2.86 -15.02
CA LEU A 329 7.51 -3.51 -13.78
C LEU A 329 6.03 -3.24 -13.49
N ASN A 330 5.28 -4.28 -13.22
CA ASN A 330 3.83 -4.24 -12.99
C ASN A 330 3.53 -4.67 -11.55
N PRO A 331 3.70 -3.78 -10.55
CA PRO A 331 3.43 -4.13 -9.16
C PRO A 331 1.97 -4.50 -8.98
N GLY A 332 1.71 -5.64 -8.33
CA GLY A 332 0.38 -5.97 -7.88
C GLY A 332 0.01 -5.16 -6.65
N TYR A 333 -1.28 -4.87 -6.47
CA TYR A 333 -1.78 -4.17 -5.28
C TYR A 333 -2.85 -4.98 -4.56
N ASP A 334 -2.81 -4.94 -3.25
CA ASP A 334 -3.92 -5.33 -2.39
C ASP A 334 -4.62 -4.04 -1.92
N VAL A 335 -5.88 -3.90 -2.27
CA VAL A 335 -6.65 -2.69 -2.00
C VAL A 335 -6.96 -2.49 -0.52
N LEU A 336 -7.00 -3.57 0.28
CA LEU A 336 -7.49 -3.52 1.64
C LEU A 336 -6.62 -4.33 2.60
N LYS A 337 -5.87 -3.64 3.46
CA LYS A 337 -5.25 -4.18 4.67
C LYS A 337 -6.15 -3.95 5.89
N GLU A 338 -5.81 -4.55 7.01
CA GLU A 338 -6.57 -4.44 8.27
C GLU A 338 -6.79 -2.99 8.72
N SER A 339 -5.82 -2.09 8.49
CA SER A 339 -5.94 -0.66 8.80
C SER A 339 -6.74 0.16 7.77
N GLY A 340 -7.16 -0.45 6.67
CA GLY A 340 -7.75 0.26 5.53
C GLY A 340 -6.75 0.67 4.45
N ARG A 341 -5.45 0.63 4.72
CA ARG A 341 -4.39 0.97 3.75
C ARG A 341 -4.30 -0.06 2.63
N THR A 342 -3.62 0.31 1.54
CA THR A 342 -3.20 -0.59 0.48
C THR A 342 -1.87 -1.26 0.81
N SER A 343 -1.50 -2.29 0.05
CA SER A 343 -0.12 -2.78 -0.01
C SER A 343 0.22 -3.21 -1.43
N SER A 344 1.52 -3.20 -1.77
CA SER A 344 1.99 -3.69 -3.07
C SER A 344 2.82 -4.98 -2.92
N PHE A 345 2.90 -5.74 -4.02
CA PHE A 345 3.64 -7.00 -4.09
C PHE A 345 4.11 -7.29 -5.52
N LYS A 346 5.20 -8.01 -5.67
CA LYS A 346 5.76 -8.50 -6.95
C LYS A 346 5.89 -7.42 -8.06
N PRO A 347 6.67 -6.36 -7.83
CA PRO A 347 7.48 -6.03 -6.68
C PRO A 347 6.71 -5.21 -5.63
N ASN A 348 7.20 -5.22 -4.37
CA ASN A 348 6.66 -4.35 -3.33
C ASN A 348 7.30 -2.96 -3.42
N ILE A 349 6.71 -2.08 -4.23
CA ILE A 349 7.22 -0.71 -4.43
C ILE A 349 6.98 0.22 -3.25
N GLN A 350 6.04 -0.11 -2.36
CA GLN A 350 5.78 0.67 -1.13
C GLN A 350 6.88 0.48 -0.07
N GLN A 351 7.71 -0.56 -0.20
CA GLN A 351 8.82 -0.83 0.70
C GLN A 351 10.20 -0.63 0.05
N LEU A 352 10.27 0.09 -1.07
CA LEU A 352 11.54 0.45 -1.67
C LEU A 352 12.36 1.32 -0.71
N PRO A 353 13.67 1.04 -0.56
CA PRO A 353 14.55 1.85 0.28
C PRO A 353 14.49 3.33 -0.11
N ARG A 354 14.54 4.20 0.89
CA ARG A 354 14.58 5.66 0.69
C ARG A 354 15.99 6.17 0.35
N SER A 355 16.99 5.34 0.57
CA SER A 355 18.41 5.62 0.32
C SER A 355 19.06 4.42 -0.37
N GLY A 356 20.20 4.61 -0.99
CA GLY A 356 20.99 3.55 -1.63
C GLY A 356 20.76 3.39 -3.13
N GLY A 357 20.19 4.38 -3.82
CA GLY A 357 20.15 4.46 -5.27
C GLY A 357 19.04 3.65 -5.97
N VAL A 358 18.20 2.93 -5.21
CA VAL A 358 17.15 2.06 -5.80
C VAL A 358 16.03 2.86 -6.46
N ARG A 359 15.56 3.91 -5.81
CA ARG A 359 14.47 4.74 -6.37
C ARG A 359 14.93 5.54 -7.57
N GLU A 360 16.16 5.98 -7.55
CA GLU A 360 16.80 6.78 -8.58
C GLU A 360 16.98 6.01 -9.90
N CYS A 361 16.88 4.68 -9.86
CA CYS A 361 16.83 3.84 -11.06
C CYS A 361 15.49 3.96 -11.82
N PHE A 362 14.40 4.38 -11.17
CA PHE A 362 13.11 4.51 -11.84
C PHE A 362 13.03 5.81 -12.64
N VAL A 363 12.60 5.69 -13.89
CA VAL A 363 12.50 6.79 -14.85
C VAL A 363 11.14 6.80 -15.56
N PRO A 364 10.63 7.98 -15.94
CA PRO A 364 9.45 8.08 -16.80
C PRO A 364 9.79 7.65 -18.22
N ARG A 365 8.79 7.37 -19.04
CA ARG A 365 8.97 7.14 -20.48
C ARG A 365 9.51 8.39 -21.18
N PRO A 366 10.20 8.24 -22.32
CA PRO A 366 10.77 9.37 -23.05
C PRO A 366 9.75 10.49 -23.34
N GLY A 367 10.11 11.74 -23.08
CA GLY A 367 9.25 12.91 -23.24
C GLY A 367 8.37 13.21 -22.04
N ASN A 368 8.38 12.37 -21.00
CA ASN A 368 7.62 12.54 -19.77
C ASN A 368 8.54 12.88 -18.58
N ALA A 369 7.92 13.36 -17.52
CA ALA A 369 8.50 13.52 -16.18
C ALA A 369 7.62 12.80 -15.15
N PHE A 370 8.20 12.46 -14.00
CA PHE A 370 7.43 12.07 -12.83
C PHE A 370 6.97 13.33 -12.08
N ILE A 371 5.75 13.26 -11.57
CA ILE A 371 5.22 14.21 -10.59
C ILE A 371 4.80 13.38 -9.39
N ALA A 372 5.46 13.60 -8.25
CA ALA A 372 5.10 13.00 -6.97
C ALA A 372 4.32 14.03 -6.15
N ALA A 373 3.12 13.68 -5.71
CA ALA A 373 2.31 14.50 -4.81
C ALA A 373 2.03 13.73 -3.51
N ASP A 374 2.28 14.39 -2.38
CA ASP A 374 2.19 13.79 -1.05
C ASP A 374 1.37 14.69 -0.12
N TYR A 375 0.53 14.09 0.72
CA TYR A 375 -0.21 14.83 1.74
C TYR A 375 0.70 15.23 2.90
N SER A 376 0.58 16.47 3.33
CA SER A 376 1.28 16.94 4.53
C SER A 376 0.54 16.50 5.80
N THR A 377 1.18 15.66 6.63
CA THR A 377 0.68 15.24 7.96
C THR A 377 -0.77 14.70 7.99
N VAL A 378 -1.24 14.08 6.92
CA VAL A 378 -2.65 13.67 6.73
C VAL A 378 -3.23 12.84 7.87
N GLU A 379 -2.43 11.97 8.51
CA GLU A 379 -2.92 11.17 9.65
C GLU A 379 -3.30 12.05 10.84
N LEU A 380 -2.57 13.14 11.08
CA LEU A 380 -2.88 14.09 12.16
C LEU A 380 -4.11 14.95 11.80
N CYS A 381 -4.25 15.33 10.52
CA CYS A 381 -5.45 16.02 10.03
C CYS A 381 -6.69 15.12 10.20
N CYS A 382 -6.58 13.86 9.85
CA CYS A 382 -7.67 12.88 10.04
C CYS A 382 -7.98 12.64 11.52
N LEU A 383 -6.95 12.57 12.39
CA LEU A 383 -7.15 12.43 13.84
C LEU A 383 -7.89 13.66 14.40
N ALA A 384 -7.48 14.85 13.99
CA ALA A 384 -8.13 16.10 14.37
C ALA A 384 -9.61 16.12 13.97
N GLN A 385 -9.91 15.70 12.73
CA GLN A 385 -11.30 15.57 12.26
C GLN A 385 -12.11 14.56 13.06
N VAL A 386 -11.54 13.38 13.34
CA VAL A 386 -12.20 12.37 14.18
C VAL A 386 -12.54 12.94 15.56
N CYS A 387 -11.61 13.71 16.16
CA CYS A 387 -11.87 14.34 17.46
C CYS A 387 -12.96 15.42 17.38
N LEU A 388 -12.98 16.25 16.33
CA LEU A 388 -14.06 17.21 16.09
C LEU A 388 -15.41 16.54 15.99
N ASP A 389 -15.51 15.48 15.19
CA ASP A 389 -16.78 14.77 14.96
C ASP A 389 -17.27 14.03 16.22
N LEU A 390 -16.37 13.46 17.02
CA LEU A 390 -16.74 12.70 18.22
C LEU A 390 -16.97 13.56 19.46
N PHE A 391 -16.23 14.67 19.61
CA PHE A 391 -16.18 15.44 20.86
C PHE A 391 -16.62 16.91 20.69
N GLY A 392 -16.77 17.38 19.45
CA GLY A 392 -17.14 18.76 19.14
C GLY A 392 -15.98 19.76 19.31
N TYR A 393 -14.76 19.30 19.55
CA TYR A 393 -13.57 20.16 19.65
C TYR A 393 -12.27 19.40 19.32
N SER A 394 -11.28 20.13 18.79
CA SER A 394 -9.91 19.65 18.65
C SER A 394 -8.94 20.83 18.57
N ARG A 395 -8.05 20.94 19.53
CA ARG A 395 -6.97 21.95 19.49
C ARG A 395 -5.95 21.66 18.39
N MET A 396 -5.85 20.40 18.00
CA MET A 396 -5.03 20.01 16.84
C MET A 396 -5.65 20.55 15.54
N ALA A 397 -6.98 20.47 15.40
CA ALA A 397 -7.70 21.07 14.27
C ALA A 397 -7.56 22.60 14.22
N ASP A 398 -7.70 23.27 15.38
CA ASP A 398 -7.50 24.72 15.48
C ASP A 398 -6.10 25.11 14.97
N ALA A 399 -5.06 24.41 15.45
CA ALA A 399 -3.68 24.68 15.04
C ALA A 399 -3.43 24.41 13.54
N ILE A 400 -4.01 23.35 12.97
CA ILE A 400 -3.90 23.06 11.54
C ILE A 400 -4.61 24.15 10.70
N ASN A 401 -5.80 24.55 11.11
CA ASN A 401 -6.58 25.58 10.42
C ASN A 401 -5.96 26.98 10.50
N GLU A 402 -5.09 27.20 11.48
CA GLU A 402 -4.24 28.40 11.59
C GLU A 402 -2.91 28.29 10.81
N ASP A 403 -2.75 27.25 9.98
CA ASP A 403 -1.53 26.94 9.21
C ASP A 403 -0.28 26.70 10.08
N ASN A 404 -0.45 26.20 11.29
CA ASN A 404 0.65 25.88 12.17
C ASN A 404 1.24 24.48 11.87
N ASP A 405 2.57 24.40 11.77
CA ASP A 405 3.30 23.10 11.79
C ASP A 405 3.12 22.45 13.16
N LEU A 406 2.35 21.36 13.24
CA LEU A 406 2.05 20.64 14.48
C LEU A 406 3.30 20.16 15.22
N HIS A 407 4.36 19.81 14.48
CA HIS A 407 5.62 19.38 15.10
C HIS A 407 6.37 20.56 15.71
N LEU A 408 6.32 21.72 15.07
CA LEU A 408 6.88 22.95 15.60
C LEU A 408 6.05 23.48 16.79
N ALA A 409 4.72 23.39 16.71
CA ALA A 409 3.82 23.76 17.79
C ALA A 409 4.05 22.91 19.07
N MET A 410 4.31 21.61 18.89
CA MET A 410 4.67 20.73 20.00
C MET A 410 6.08 21.03 20.51
N ALA A 411 7.05 21.31 19.63
CA ALA A 411 8.42 21.70 20.03
C ALA A 411 8.41 23.01 20.85
N ALA A 412 7.66 24.02 20.41
CA ALA A 412 7.47 25.27 21.14
C ALA A 412 6.89 25.02 22.54
N TYR A 413 5.88 24.16 22.64
CA TYR A 413 5.27 23.78 23.91
C TYR A 413 6.27 23.10 24.85
N LEU A 414 7.08 22.16 24.36
CA LEU A 414 8.12 21.47 25.13
C LEU A 414 9.21 22.40 25.62
N LEU A 415 9.54 23.44 24.83
CA LEU A 415 10.55 24.46 25.20
C LEU A 415 9.98 25.60 26.07
N GLY A 416 8.66 25.67 26.28
CA GLY A 416 8.02 26.75 27.02
C GLY A 416 8.09 28.13 26.32
N ILE A 417 8.18 28.13 24.96
CA ILE A 417 8.24 29.33 24.12
C ILE A 417 6.98 29.49 23.28
N THR A 418 6.78 30.66 22.67
CA THR A 418 5.67 30.90 21.77
C THR A 418 5.91 30.21 20.41
N TYR A 419 4.82 29.89 19.65
CA TYR A 419 4.94 29.35 18.30
C TYR A 419 5.70 30.30 17.38
N HIS A 420 5.44 31.60 17.50
CA HIS A 420 6.12 32.62 16.71
C HIS A 420 7.64 32.65 16.97
N GLU A 421 8.06 32.56 18.23
CA GLU A 421 9.47 32.44 18.58
C GLU A 421 10.11 31.18 18.01
N ALA A 422 9.43 30.03 18.11
CA ALA A 422 9.90 28.78 17.52
C ALA A 422 10.05 28.88 16.00
N MET A 423 9.12 29.55 15.33
CA MET A 423 9.16 29.80 13.89
C MET A 423 10.36 30.69 13.52
N MET A 424 10.59 31.78 14.25
CA MET A 424 11.73 32.69 14.02
C MET A 424 13.07 31.96 14.22
N ARG A 425 13.18 31.14 15.28
CA ARG A 425 14.37 30.33 15.54
C ARG A 425 14.60 29.25 14.48
N ARG A 426 13.52 28.67 13.93
CA ARG A 426 13.61 27.71 12.80
C ARG A 426 14.13 28.37 11.53
N MET A 427 13.74 29.62 11.24
CA MET A 427 14.18 30.35 10.04
C MET A 427 15.70 30.63 10.01
N VAL A 428 16.35 30.59 11.16
CA VAL A 428 17.81 30.74 11.31
C VAL A 428 18.50 29.40 11.61
N ASP A 429 17.85 28.30 11.31
CA ASP A 429 18.36 26.94 11.48
C ASP A 429 18.86 26.62 12.90
N ASP A 430 18.16 27.11 13.93
CA ASP A 430 18.51 26.85 15.33
C ASP A 430 18.51 25.34 15.63
N PRO A 431 19.66 24.77 16.05
CA PRO A 431 19.81 23.33 16.24
C PRO A 431 18.94 22.78 17.39
N GLU A 432 18.62 23.59 18.42
CA GLU A 432 17.73 23.18 19.50
C GLU A 432 16.30 23.02 18.98
N ILE A 433 15.80 23.98 18.21
CA ILE A 433 14.49 23.86 17.54
C ILE A 433 14.44 22.63 16.61
N ALA A 434 15.48 22.41 15.81
CA ALA A 434 15.57 21.25 14.93
C ALA A 434 15.47 19.93 15.73
N ARG A 435 16.19 19.82 16.83
CA ARG A 435 16.17 18.66 17.74
C ARG A 435 14.78 18.45 18.36
N PHE A 436 14.18 19.49 18.92
CA PHE A 436 12.85 19.38 19.55
C PHE A 436 11.75 19.13 18.53
N ARG A 437 11.86 19.69 17.31
CA ARG A 437 10.92 19.37 16.22
C ARG A 437 11.04 17.91 15.79
N GLN A 438 12.26 17.34 15.76
CA GLN A 438 12.45 15.91 15.47
C GLN A 438 11.86 15.02 16.57
N LEU A 439 12.04 15.38 17.85
CA LEU A 439 11.41 14.73 18.98
C LEU A 439 9.87 14.82 18.87
N SER A 440 9.35 15.99 18.51
CA SER A 440 7.91 16.22 18.32
C SER A 440 7.30 15.40 17.20
N LYS A 441 8.06 15.08 16.13
CA LYS A 441 7.64 14.10 15.11
C LYS A 441 7.43 12.73 15.72
N CYS A 442 8.36 12.26 16.55
CA CYS A 442 8.23 10.96 17.23
C CYS A 442 6.97 10.93 18.10
N VAL A 443 6.73 12.00 18.84
CA VAL A 443 5.59 12.12 19.76
C VAL A 443 4.27 12.16 19.00
N ASN A 444 4.15 13.02 17.99
CA ASN A 444 2.91 13.21 17.21
C ASN A 444 2.54 12.01 16.35
N PHE A 445 3.50 11.18 15.90
CA PHE A 445 3.19 9.97 15.12
C PHE A 445 3.14 8.69 15.96
N GLY A 446 3.82 8.65 17.12
CA GLY A 446 3.84 7.46 17.96
C GLY A 446 2.68 7.40 18.97
N LEU A 447 2.39 8.51 19.64
CA LEU A 447 1.42 8.51 20.73
C LEU A 447 -0.05 8.40 20.33
N PRO A 448 -0.52 8.91 19.16
CA PRO A 448 -1.92 8.74 18.73
C PRO A 448 -2.41 7.28 18.68
N GLY A 449 -1.51 6.35 18.37
CA GLY A 449 -1.79 4.92 18.41
C GLY A 449 -1.93 4.33 19.81
N GLY A 450 -1.82 5.13 20.87
CA GLY A 450 -1.96 4.67 22.27
C GLY A 450 -0.74 3.91 22.79
N LEU A 451 0.46 4.16 22.27
CA LEU A 451 1.69 3.51 22.75
C LEU A 451 1.95 3.81 24.23
N GLY A 452 2.33 2.78 25.00
CA GLY A 452 2.90 2.92 26.33
C GLY A 452 4.34 3.44 26.27
N ALA A 453 4.84 4.02 27.39
CA ALA A 453 6.16 4.65 27.47
C ALA A 453 7.29 3.71 26.99
N GLU A 454 7.33 2.46 27.45
CA GLU A 454 8.34 1.47 27.04
C GLU A 454 8.30 1.16 25.53
N THR A 455 7.11 1.03 24.94
CA THR A 455 6.97 0.79 23.49
C THR A 455 7.35 2.04 22.70
N PHE A 456 7.03 3.22 23.23
CA PHE A 456 7.40 4.50 22.62
C PHE A 456 8.91 4.71 22.58
N THR A 457 9.68 4.36 23.63
CA THR A 457 11.16 4.46 23.59
C THR A 457 11.76 3.64 22.47
N ARG A 458 11.27 2.40 22.28
CA ARG A 458 11.70 1.52 21.17
C ARG A 458 11.31 2.08 19.80
N PHE A 459 10.10 2.63 19.67
CA PHE A 459 9.61 3.26 18.44
C PHE A 459 10.45 4.50 18.07
N ALA A 460 10.69 5.41 19.01
CA ALA A 460 11.47 6.62 18.81
C ALA A 460 12.90 6.30 18.33
N LYS A 461 13.56 5.34 18.97
CA LYS A 461 14.91 4.90 18.58
C LYS A 461 14.90 4.23 17.21
N ALA A 462 14.00 3.26 16.97
CA ALA A 462 14.00 2.47 15.75
C ALA A 462 13.58 3.28 14.50
N THR A 463 12.63 4.21 14.64
CA THR A 463 12.02 4.93 13.50
C THR A 463 12.70 6.27 13.23
N TYR A 464 13.12 6.98 14.29
CA TYR A 464 13.61 8.36 14.21
C TYR A 464 15.05 8.53 14.69
N GLY A 465 15.68 7.48 15.25
CA GLY A 465 17.02 7.57 15.85
C GLY A 465 17.07 8.42 17.13
N VAL A 466 15.91 8.65 17.77
CA VAL A 466 15.79 9.47 18.99
C VAL A 466 15.81 8.55 20.21
N GLU A 467 16.78 8.75 21.09
CA GLU A 467 16.88 8.03 22.37
C GLU A 467 16.20 8.82 23.47
N VAL A 468 15.27 8.18 24.16
CA VAL A 468 14.58 8.70 25.34
C VAL A 468 14.46 7.59 26.39
N THR A 469 14.57 7.95 27.66
CA THR A 469 14.33 7.06 28.79
C THR A 469 12.83 6.82 28.99
N ILE A 470 12.46 5.81 29.80
CA ILE A 470 11.04 5.53 30.11
C ILE A 470 10.40 6.71 30.86
N ASP A 471 11.15 7.35 31.77
CA ASP A 471 10.66 8.50 32.53
C ASP A 471 10.44 9.72 31.63
N GLU A 472 11.38 10.01 30.72
CA GLU A 472 11.22 11.04 29.69
C GLU A 472 10.03 10.73 28.77
N ALA A 473 9.88 9.47 28.32
CA ALA A 473 8.75 9.04 27.50
C ALA A 473 7.39 9.21 28.21
N THR A 474 7.35 8.97 29.52
CA THR A 474 6.16 9.19 30.36
C THR A 474 5.84 10.67 30.45
N SER A 475 6.83 11.52 30.75
CA SER A 475 6.69 12.97 30.80
C SER A 475 6.26 13.55 29.43
N LEU A 476 6.88 13.10 28.35
CA LEU A 476 6.50 13.52 26.99
C LEU A 476 5.04 13.18 26.66
N LYS A 477 4.57 12.00 27.07
CA LYS A 477 3.17 11.61 26.87
C LYS A 477 2.21 12.52 27.66
N GLU A 478 2.53 12.84 28.90
CA GLU A 478 1.73 13.76 29.71
C GLU A 478 1.67 15.16 29.10
N GLN A 479 2.81 15.69 28.67
CA GLN A 479 2.92 16.99 28.01
C GLN A 479 2.18 17.01 26.66
N TRP A 480 2.25 15.92 25.90
CA TRP A 480 1.53 15.78 24.63
C TRP A 480 0.00 15.79 24.84
N VAL A 481 -0.51 15.05 25.83
CA VAL A 481 -1.93 15.07 26.19
C VAL A 481 -2.35 16.45 26.75
N ALA A 482 -1.47 17.15 27.45
CA ALA A 482 -1.75 18.50 27.92
C ALA A 482 -1.83 19.52 26.76
N LYS A 483 -0.98 19.35 25.74
CA LYS A 483 -1.02 20.18 24.51
C LYS A 483 -2.25 19.88 23.66
N TRP A 484 -2.62 18.60 23.52
CA TRP A 484 -3.74 18.09 22.72
C TRP A 484 -4.75 17.37 23.63
N PRO A 485 -5.59 18.11 24.39
CA PRO A 485 -6.44 17.53 25.44
C PRO A 485 -7.53 16.60 24.91
N GLU A 486 -7.98 16.76 23.66
CA GLU A 486 -8.89 15.86 22.96
C GLU A 486 -8.39 14.41 22.94
N MET A 487 -7.09 14.18 23.03
CA MET A 487 -6.51 12.84 23.06
C MET A 487 -6.89 12.04 24.30
N LYS A 488 -7.19 12.71 25.41
CA LYS A 488 -7.71 12.06 26.63
C LYS A 488 -9.11 11.48 26.37
N ASP A 489 -9.94 12.23 25.67
CA ASP A 489 -11.30 11.80 25.33
C ASP A 489 -11.28 10.73 24.24
N PHE A 490 -10.36 10.86 23.26
CA PHE A 490 -10.13 9.86 22.22
C PHE A 490 -9.75 8.49 22.80
N PHE A 491 -8.78 8.45 23.71
CA PHE A 491 -8.38 7.18 24.35
C PHE A 491 -9.48 6.61 25.24
N ARG A 492 -10.27 7.47 25.93
CA ARG A 492 -11.44 7.02 26.69
C ARG A 492 -12.51 6.44 25.79
N TYR A 493 -12.78 7.07 24.65
CA TYR A 493 -13.73 6.58 23.66
C TYR A 493 -13.33 5.19 23.15
N VAL A 494 -12.09 5.04 22.65
CA VAL A 494 -11.60 3.75 22.14
C VAL A 494 -11.57 2.68 23.24
N GLY A 495 -11.15 3.03 24.46
CA GLY A 495 -11.19 2.13 25.61
C GLY A 495 -12.61 1.69 25.97
N GLY A 496 -13.60 2.56 25.79
CA GLY A 496 -15.01 2.27 26.01
C GLY A 496 -15.66 1.34 24.98
N LEU A 497 -15.05 1.18 23.79
CA LEU A 497 -15.50 0.20 22.78
C LEU A 497 -15.23 -1.24 23.24
N SER A 498 -14.29 -1.44 24.16
CA SER A 498 -13.94 -2.74 24.74
C SER A 498 -14.84 -3.06 25.92
N SER A 499 -16.02 -3.63 25.69
CA SER A 499 -16.96 -3.95 26.77
C SER A 499 -16.54 -5.17 27.61
N PHE A 500 -15.93 -6.19 27.00
CA PHE A 500 -15.47 -7.43 27.66
C PHE A 500 -14.35 -8.11 26.88
N GLY A 501 -13.09 -7.88 27.27
CA GLY A 501 -11.94 -8.56 26.69
C GLY A 501 -11.05 -7.67 25.81
N ASN A 502 -10.01 -8.29 25.21
CA ASN A 502 -9.01 -7.55 24.41
C ASN A 502 -9.41 -7.35 22.94
N ASP A 503 -10.46 -8.00 22.47
CA ASP A 503 -10.91 -7.96 21.08
C ASP A 503 -12.29 -7.32 20.97
N PHE A 504 -12.39 -6.24 20.21
CA PHE A 504 -13.62 -5.51 19.95
C PHE A 504 -13.74 -5.11 18.48
N THR A 505 -14.91 -4.63 18.07
CA THR A 505 -15.13 -4.11 16.73
C THR A 505 -15.01 -2.60 16.71
N VAL A 506 -14.24 -2.07 15.77
CA VAL A 506 -14.15 -0.64 15.47
C VAL A 506 -14.85 -0.38 14.14
N VAL A 507 -15.70 0.64 14.13
CA VAL A 507 -16.28 1.18 12.91
C VAL A 507 -15.38 2.29 12.41
N HIS A 508 -14.83 2.16 11.20
CA HIS A 508 -14.04 3.21 10.57
C HIS A 508 -14.88 4.47 10.45
N HIS A 509 -14.29 5.57 10.82
CA HIS A 509 -14.96 6.85 10.79
C HIS A 509 -15.39 7.20 9.36
N ARG A 510 -16.59 7.73 9.18
CA ARG A 510 -17.22 8.15 7.90
C ARG A 510 -17.46 7.06 6.86
N SER A 511 -16.51 6.16 6.63
CA SER A 511 -16.72 5.05 5.68
C SER A 511 -17.61 3.92 6.23
N GLU A 512 -17.85 3.93 7.54
CA GLU A 512 -18.63 2.92 8.28
C GLU A 512 -18.15 1.47 8.07
N ARG A 513 -16.97 1.29 7.49
CA ARG A 513 -16.34 -0.02 7.34
C ARG A 513 -16.01 -0.59 8.72
N GLN A 514 -16.34 -1.85 8.96
CA GLN A 514 -16.12 -2.51 10.24
C GLN A 514 -14.80 -3.27 10.27
N ARG A 515 -14.14 -3.23 11.42
CA ARG A 515 -12.96 -4.04 11.75
C ARG A 515 -13.15 -4.73 13.09
N GLY A 516 -13.36 -6.06 13.06
CA GLY A 516 -13.45 -6.90 14.25
C GLY A 516 -12.09 -7.36 14.75
N GLY A 517 -12.06 -7.99 15.93
CA GLY A 517 -10.84 -8.57 16.52
C GLY A 517 -9.75 -7.54 16.82
N THR A 518 -10.13 -6.36 17.27
CA THR A 518 -9.24 -5.19 17.38
C THR A 518 -8.74 -5.02 18.81
N SER A 519 -7.42 -4.87 18.99
CA SER A 519 -6.83 -4.41 20.25
C SER A 519 -6.94 -2.89 20.38
N PHE A 520 -6.71 -2.36 21.60
CA PHE A 520 -6.77 -0.92 21.86
C PHE A 520 -5.90 -0.08 20.89
N THR A 521 -4.62 -0.45 20.74
CA THR A 521 -3.69 0.27 19.84
C THR A 521 -4.13 0.16 18.37
N ALA A 522 -4.57 -1.02 17.93
CA ALA A 522 -5.08 -1.20 16.59
C ALA A 522 -6.39 -0.42 16.37
N GLY A 523 -7.24 -0.33 17.39
CA GLY A 523 -8.47 0.46 17.38
C GLY A 523 -8.20 1.96 17.23
N CYS A 524 -7.27 2.52 18.01
CA CYS A 524 -6.85 3.91 17.87
C CYS A 524 -6.40 4.21 16.42
N ASN A 525 -5.48 3.40 15.91
CA ASN A 525 -4.95 3.59 14.56
C ASN A 525 -6.02 3.43 13.47
N THR A 526 -6.99 2.52 13.65
CA THR A 526 -8.06 2.27 12.68
C THR A 526 -8.87 3.53 12.37
N LEU A 527 -9.17 4.36 13.37
CA LEU A 527 -10.04 5.52 13.22
C LEU A 527 -9.43 6.60 12.31
N PHE A 528 -8.17 6.97 12.49
CA PHE A 528 -7.56 8.05 11.72
C PHE A 528 -6.75 7.56 10.51
N GLN A 529 -6.01 6.45 10.61
CA GLN A 529 -5.31 5.88 9.44
C GLN A 529 -6.29 5.33 8.40
N GLY A 530 -7.40 4.75 8.86
CA GLY A 530 -8.46 4.29 7.97
C GLY A 530 -9.12 5.44 7.21
N LEU A 531 -9.39 6.55 7.88
CA LEU A 531 -9.95 7.76 7.28
C LEU A 531 -8.99 8.34 6.24
N ALA A 532 -7.69 8.46 6.57
CA ALA A 532 -6.66 8.91 5.64
C ALA A 532 -6.56 8.00 4.40
N ALA A 533 -6.62 6.67 4.62
CA ALA A 533 -6.58 5.71 3.52
C ALA A 533 -7.81 5.80 2.61
N ASP A 534 -9.00 6.06 3.16
CA ASP A 534 -10.23 6.21 2.39
C ASP A 534 -10.19 7.50 1.54
N GLY A 535 -9.73 8.62 2.09
CA GLY A 535 -9.55 9.86 1.34
C GLY A 535 -8.49 9.75 0.23
N ALA A 536 -7.36 9.09 0.51
CA ALA A 536 -6.32 8.86 -0.49
C ALA A 536 -6.79 7.92 -1.63
N LYS A 537 -7.64 6.93 -1.34
CA LYS A 537 -8.26 6.07 -2.37
C LYS A 537 -9.29 6.80 -3.22
N GLU A 538 -10.07 7.68 -2.62
CA GLU A 538 -10.97 8.56 -3.36
C GLU A 538 -10.18 9.48 -4.29
N ALA A 539 -9.05 10.05 -3.83
CA ALA A 539 -8.15 10.81 -4.69
C ALA A 539 -7.64 9.96 -5.87
N LEU A 540 -7.17 8.75 -5.58
CA LEU A 540 -6.67 7.85 -6.62
C LEU A 540 -7.73 7.52 -7.68
N TRP A 541 -8.99 7.32 -7.26
CA TRP A 541 -10.11 7.11 -8.17
C TRP A 541 -10.35 8.33 -9.08
N ARG A 542 -10.44 9.53 -8.52
CA ARG A 542 -10.66 10.76 -9.29
C ARG A 542 -9.51 11.07 -10.22
N ILE A 543 -8.26 10.93 -9.74
CA ILE A 543 -7.06 11.07 -10.57
C ILE A 543 -7.10 10.11 -11.76
N ALA A 544 -7.36 8.83 -11.52
CA ALA A 544 -7.44 7.85 -12.59
C ALA A 544 -8.54 8.20 -13.60
N LYS A 545 -9.73 8.60 -13.14
CA LYS A 545 -10.83 9.02 -14.01
C LYS A 545 -10.44 10.21 -14.88
N GLU A 546 -9.85 11.26 -14.33
CA GLU A 546 -9.39 12.42 -15.08
C GLU A 546 -8.27 12.05 -16.07
N CYS A 547 -7.30 11.25 -15.65
CA CYS A 547 -6.19 10.83 -16.52
C CYS A 547 -6.65 10.06 -17.76
N TYR A 548 -7.71 9.27 -17.64
CA TYR A 548 -8.13 8.34 -18.68
C TYR A 548 -9.40 8.74 -19.43
N CYS A 549 -10.31 9.51 -18.81
CA CYS A 549 -11.66 9.71 -19.33
C CYS A 549 -12.09 11.16 -19.45
N ASP A 550 -11.35 12.14 -18.96
CA ASP A 550 -11.73 13.55 -18.99
C ASP A 550 -10.78 14.38 -19.87
N PRO A 551 -11.09 14.57 -21.16
CA PRO A 551 -10.24 15.34 -22.09
C PRO A 551 -10.04 16.81 -21.71
N GLU A 552 -10.92 17.38 -20.90
CA GLU A 552 -10.85 18.78 -20.46
C GLU A 552 -9.93 18.96 -19.24
N SER A 553 -9.61 17.87 -18.52
CA SER A 553 -8.71 17.91 -17.37
C SER A 553 -7.25 18.07 -17.79
N PRO A 554 -6.46 18.89 -17.10
CA PRO A 554 -4.99 18.92 -17.24
C PRO A 554 -4.33 17.54 -17.04
N LEU A 555 -4.94 16.65 -16.25
CA LEU A 555 -4.44 15.30 -15.99
C LEU A 555 -4.61 14.38 -17.21
N PHE A 556 -5.45 14.72 -18.20
CA PHE A 556 -5.71 13.83 -19.33
C PHE A 556 -4.44 13.50 -20.12
N GLY A 557 -4.23 12.19 -20.31
CA GLY A 557 -3.02 11.67 -20.95
C GLY A 557 -1.87 11.38 -19.99
N SER A 558 -1.90 11.89 -18.76
CA SER A 558 -0.98 11.44 -17.70
C SER A 558 -1.35 10.05 -17.19
N ARG A 559 -0.43 9.37 -16.51
CA ARG A 559 -0.62 8.00 -16.01
C ARG A 559 -0.15 7.85 -14.57
N PRO A 560 -1.01 7.48 -13.62
CA PRO A 560 -0.57 7.05 -12.30
C PRO A 560 0.32 5.80 -12.44
N VAL A 561 1.49 5.81 -11.81
CA VAL A 561 2.47 4.71 -11.91
C VAL A 561 2.82 4.08 -10.56
N ALA A 562 2.62 4.80 -9.47
CA ALA A 562 2.81 4.27 -8.12
C ALA A 562 1.90 4.98 -7.10
N PHE A 563 1.47 4.20 -6.10
CA PHE A 563 0.73 4.68 -4.95
C PHE A 563 1.40 4.16 -3.68
N ILE A 564 1.99 5.05 -2.88
CA ILE A 564 2.81 4.71 -1.73
C ILE A 564 2.20 5.36 -0.49
N HIS A 565 1.35 4.63 0.23
CA HIS A 565 0.60 5.10 1.39
C HIS A 565 -0.38 6.21 1.06
N ASP A 566 0.08 7.45 1.02
CA ASP A 566 -0.63 8.71 0.77
C ASP A 566 0.05 9.54 -0.36
N GLU A 567 1.18 9.06 -0.90
CA GLU A 567 1.89 9.66 -2.04
C GLU A 567 1.37 9.04 -3.36
N VAL A 568 1.02 9.88 -4.33
CA VAL A 568 0.69 9.49 -5.70
C VAL A 568 1.83 9.91 -6.62
N LEU A 569 2.39 8.95 -7.36
CA LEU A 569 3.37 9.22 -8.42
C LEU A 569 2.70 9.07 -9.77
N ILE A 570 2.72 10.11 -10.58
CA ILE A 570 2.20 10.09 -11.95
C ILE A 570 3.30 10.38 -12.96
N GLU A 571 3.15 9.82 -14.15
CA GLU A 571 3.96 10.09 -15.33
C GLU A 571 3.21 11.04 -16.25
N SER A 572 3.80 12.17 -16.62
CA SER A 572 3.15 13.25 -17.39
C SER A 572 4.09 13.84 -18.42
N PRO A 573 3.59 14.31 -19.58
CA PRO A 573 4.40 15.03 -20.55
C PRO A 573 5.11 16.24 -19.93
N ILE A 574 6.42 16.42 -20.20
CA ILE A 574 7.26 17.47 -19.61
C ILE A 574 6.66 18.86 -19.81
N GLY A 575 6.07 19.12 -20.98
CA GLY A 575 5.49 20.42 -21.31
C GLY A 575 4.24 20.81 -20.48
N LYS A 576 3.68 19.89 -19.67
CA LYS A 576 2.47 20.09 -18.87
C LYS A 576 2.66 19.93 -17.36
N ILE A 577 3.91 19.80 -16.88
CA ILE A 577 4.20 19.45 -15.48
C ILE A 577 3.57 20.42 -14.47
N HIS A 578 3.54 21.71 -14.76
CA HIS A 578 2.97 22.72 -13.87
C HIS A 578 1.46 22.53 -13.71
N GLU A 579 0.72 22.54 -14.83
CA GLU A 579 -0.73 22.43 -14.87
C GLU A 579 -1.19 21.06 -14.29
N VAL A 580 -0.46 20.00 -14.61
CA VAL A 580 -0.73 18.67 -14.09
C VAL A 580 -0.46 18.59 -12.60
N ALA A 581 0.65 19.14 -12.09
CA ALA A 581 0.96 19.16 -10.67
C ALA A 581 -0.07 19.97 -9.87
N GLN A 582 -0.48 21.13 -10.38
CA GLN A 582 -1.51 21.95 -9.76
C GLN A 582 -2.84 21.18 -9.66
N ARG A 583 -3.32 20.60 -10.79
CA ARG A 583 -4.56 19.83 -10.80
C ARG A 583 -4.50 18.60 -9.92
N LEU A 584 -3.36 17.91 -9.89
CA LEU A 584 -3.14 16.75 -9.03
C LEU A 584 -3.32 17.12 -7.55
N CYS A 585 -2.69 18.20 -7.09
CA CYS A 585 -2.85 18.71 -5.73
C CYS A 585 -4.31 19.07 -5.42
N GLU A 586 -5.00 19.77 -6.33
CA GLU A 586 -6.42 20.13 -6.17
C GLU A 586 -7.29 18.88 -5.99
N VAL A 587 -7.16 17.88 -6.87
CA VAL A 587 -7.94 16.64 -6.79
C VAL A 587 -7.67 15.90 -5.49
N MET A 588 -6.42 15.85 -5.04
CA MET A 588 -6.06 15.21 -3.77
C MET A 588 -6.67 15.94 -2.58
N VAL A 589 -6.57 17.28 -2.53
CA VAL A 589 -7.17 18.11 -1.47
C VAL A 589 -8.68 17.94 -1.45
N ASP A 590 -9.36 18.08 -2.59
CA ASP A 590 -10.82 18.00 -2.68
C ASP A 590 -11.35 16.60 -2.33
N SER A 591 -10.59 15.55 -2.66
CA SER A 591 -10.95 14.19 -2.29
C SER A 591 -10.84 13.97 -0.77
N MET A 592 -9.78 14.48 -0.15
CA MET A 592 -9.59 14.35 1.29
C MET A 592 -10.61 15.17 2.07
N ARG A 593 -11.02 16.35 1.56
CA ARG A 593 -12.08 17.18 2.17
C ARG A 593 -13.42 16.47 2.32
N VAL A 594 -13.72 15.47 1.52
CA VAL A 594 -14.91 14.64 1.71
C VAL A 594 -14.87 13.93 3.07
N TYR A 595 -13.66 13.58 3.52
CA TYR A 595 -13.41 12.86 4.77
C TYR A 595 -12.98 13.77 5.92
N THR A 596 -12.44 14.95 5.61
CA THR A 596 -11.95 15.93 6.60
C THR A 596 -12.48 17.34 6.27
N PRO A 597 -13.81 17.58 6.29
CA PRO A 597 -14.40 18.86 5.83
C PRO A 597 -14.04 20.05 6.71
N ASP A 598 -13.71 19.83 7.99
CA ASP A 598 -13.50 20.91 8.97
C ASP A 598 -12.00 21.14 9.28
N VAL A 599 -11.11 20.34 8.68
CA VAL A 599 -9.66 20.42 8.89
C VAL A 599 -8.95 20.68 7.57
N ALA A 600 -8.11 21.69 7.55
CA ALA A 600 -7.34 22.07 6.37
C ALA A 600 -6.40 20.94 5.92
N ILE A 601 -6.35 20.70 4.61
CA ILE A 601 -5.48 19.69 3.99
C ILE A 601 -4.54 20.41 3.04
N SER A 602 -3.26 20.06 3.12
CA SER A 602 -2.26 20.52 2.17
C SER A 602 -1.60 19.34 1.45
N VAL A 603 -1.25 19.58 0.18
CA VAL A 603 -0.56 18.64 -0.70
C VAL A 603 0.56 19.38 -1.38
N GLU A 604 1.74 18.79 -1.41
CA GLU A 604 2.89 19.32 -2.14
C GLU A 604 3.24 18.39 -3.29
N ALA A 605 3.61 18.96 -4.44
CA ALA A 605 4.02 18.21 -5.62
C ALA A 605 5.41 18.61 -6.09
N ALA A 606 6.25 17.64 -6.45
CA ALA A 606 7.55 17.83 -7.05
C ALA A 606 7.63 17.12 -8.40
N ALA A 607 8.20 17.77 -9.41
CA ALA A 607 8.42 17.21 -10.74
C ALA A 607 9.90 16.81 -10.91
N MET A 608 10.18 15.62 -11.47
CA MET A 608 11.54 15.08 -11.56
C MET A 608 11.69 14.12 -12.75
N LEU A 609 12.91 13.94 -13.24
CA LEU A 609 13.24 12.98 -14.31
C LEU A 609 13.61 11.57 -13.78
N ARG A 610 13.87 11.44 -12.50
CA ARG A 610 14.10 10.19 -11.77
C ARG A 610 13.36 10.24 -10.46
N TRP A 611 12.95 9.10 -9.96
CA TRP A 611 12.18 9.10 -8.70
C TRP A 611 13.08 9.34 -7.48
N TYR A 612 13.06 10.54 -6.92
CA TYR A 612 13.79 10.91 -5.71
C TYR A 612 12.83 11.12 -4.54
N LYS A 613 13.09 10.47 -3.41
CA LYS A 613 12.28 10.73 -2.20
C LYS A 613 12.56 12.10 -1.56
N GLY A 614 13.72 12.69 -1.83
CA GLY A 614 14.09 14.02 -1.35
C GLY A 614 13.66 15.17 -2.27
N ALA A 615 13.03 14.88 -3.39
CA ALA A 615 12.54 15.92 -4.29
C ALA A 615 11.54 16.85 -3.59
N SER A 616 11.70 18.15 -3.79
CA SER A 616 10.83 19.20 -3.26
C SER A 616 10.33 20.09 -4.40
N PRO A 617 9.22 20.82 -4.19
CA PRO A 617 8.73 21.77 -5.20
C PRO A 617 9.81 22.79 -5.58
N LYS A 618 10.11 22.91 -6.87
CA LYS A 618 11.01 23.92 -7.39
C LYS A 618 10.22 24.89 -8.27
N TRP A 619 10.28 26.18 -7.96
CA TRP A 619 9.51 27.22 -8.63
C TRP A 619 10.43 28.19 -9.36
N GLU A 620 10.12 28.48 -10.62
CA GLU A 620 10.73 29.53 -11.42
C GLU A 620 9.61 30.33 -12.09
N ASP A 621 9.61 31.64 -11.95
CA ASP A 621 8.57 32.56 -12.47
C ASP A 621 7.13 32.08 -12.17
N GLU A 622 6.87 31.72 -10.90
CA GLU A 622 5.59 31.18 -10.40
C GLU A 622 5.15 29.84 -11.04
N ARG A 623 6.01 29.19 -11.81
CA ARG A 623 5.73 27.88 -12.40
C ARG A 623 6.56 26.80 -11.74
N LEU A 624 5.95 25.65 -11.50
CA LEU A 624 6.67 24.45 -11.08
C LEU A 624 7.55 23.97 -12.23
N VAL A 625 8.82 23.76 -11.93
CA VAL A 625 9.83 23.25 -12.87
C VAL A 625 10.42 21.93 -12.36
N LEU A 626 11.24 21.30 -13.20
CA LEU A 626 11.93 20.05 -12.81
C LEU A 626 12.87 20.30 -11.63
N TRP A 627 12.73 19.47 -10.62
CA TRP A 627 13.68 19.40 -9.52
C TRP A 627 14.86 18.48 -9.91
N GLU A 628 16.05 18.87 -9.55
CA GLU A 628 17.26 18.10 -9.70
C GLU A 628 18.01 18.09 -8.37
N PRO A 629 18.70 16.98 -8.01
CA PRO A 629 19.51 16.95 -6.80
C PRO A 629 20.65 17.97 -6.91
N ASP A 630 21.03 18.58 -5.80
CA ASP A 630 22.20 19.43 -5.72
C ASP A 630 23.45 18.63 -6.12
N SER A 631 24.24 19.19 -7.04
CA SER A 631 25.44 18.57 -7.64
C SER A 631 26.57 18.40 -6.60
#